data_818e54252e37984599ce8bbba2bb5789
#
_entry.id   818e54252e37984599ce8bbba2bb5789
#
_cell.length_a   1.000
_cell.length_b   1.000
_cell.length_c   1.000
_cell.angle_alpha   90.00
_cell.angle_beta   90.00
_cell.angle_gamma   90.00
#
_symmetry.space_group_name_H-M   'P 1'
#
loop_
_entity.id
_entity.type
_entity.pdbx_description
1 polymer ?
#
loop_
_entity_poly.entity_id
_entity_poly.type
_entity_poly.pdbx_seq_one_letter_code
_entity_poly.pdbx_strand_id
1 'polypeptide(L)'
;MLAESLPQDAEAGVDGTDVTVTSHGRTTRLAPVWAGAGFPRDVRNALRTADPTAGAVIVVVARRLSPGARRDLQAAGVAWVQTDGSARLSTPSGLVVARDLPPTPQARPAQAGWTTATADVAELLLTRPPGEPVPPVRAAAAMVGLSPAATSRALTTLDHEGWTTKEGPRRGAGARRLVADAGALLDAWSAWSSGRPRRRVATHALVGDVDTWLDRLTTVWPTQSWALTGWAAAARRAAFADPVGPVEIYLTAQDTQGQDRTSLLRAAGLRTVDDEAARVVLVAPERLTLRTSHLDHGVPIVSDVRLYADLLTSGVRGEDAAEHLRTTRIGF
;
A
#
# COMPACT_ATOMS: atom_id res chain seq x y z
N MET A 1 -7.95 23.26 10.67
CA MET A 1 -6.77 22.44 10.33
C MET A 1 -5.45 23.08 10.76
N LEU A 2 -4.97 24.18 10.10
CA LEU A 2 -3.70 24.80 10.52
C LEU A 2 -3.79 25.35 11.95
N ALA A 3 -4.90 25.98 12.32
CA ALA A 3 -5.14 26.48 13.69
C ALA A 3 -5.16 25.36 14.75
N GLU A 4 -5.64 24.17 14.43
CA GLU A 4 -5.68 23.02 15.35
C GLU A 4 -4.30 22.37 15.58
N SER A 5 -3.36 22.68 14.70
CA SER A 5 -1.97 22.18 14.80
C SER A 5 -1.04 23.14 15.54
N LEU A 6 -1.53 24.35 15.89
CA LEU A 6 -0.73 25.38 16.56
C LEU A 6 -0.67 25.15 18.08
N PRO A 7 0.38 25.68 18.76
CA PRO A 7 0.44 25.74 20.21
C PRO A 7 -0.73 26.53 20.80
N GLN A 8 -1.11 26.23 22.06
CA GLN A 8 -2.25 26.90 22.73
C GLN A 8 -2.07 28.40 22.94
N ASP A 9 -0.84 28.89 22.89
CA ASP A 9 -0.45 30.31 23.02
C ASP A 9 -0.32 31.01 21.66
N ALA A 10 -0.65 30.35 20.56
CA ALA A 10 -0.60 30.92 19.23
C ALA A 10 -1.99 31.25 18.69
N GLU A 11 -2.16 32.47 18.21
CA GLU A 11 -3.39 32.92 17.54
C GLU A 11 -3.21 32.89 16.03
N ALA A 12 -4.19 32.34 15.33
CA ALA A 12 -4.20 32.25 13.85
C ALA A 12 -5.28 33.20 13.29
N GLY A 13 -4.91 34.02 12.32
CA GLY A 13 -5.80 34.83 11.51
C GLY A 13 -5.68 34.49 10.02
N VAL A 14 -6.72 34.75 9.25
CA VAL A 14 -6.72 34.59 7.79
C VAL A 14 -6.70 35.95 7.13
N ASP A 15 -5.75 36.18 6.23
CA ASP A 15 -5.59 37.41 5.48
C ASP A 15 -5.49 37.08 3.97
N GLY A 16 -6.62 37.11 3.28
CA GLY A 16 -6.73 36.65 1.89
C GLY A 16 -6.48 35.16 1.76
N THR A 17 -5.43 34.78 1.02
CA THR A 17 -4.97 33.40 0.86
C THR A 17 -3.93 33.00 1.89
N ASP A 18 -3.36 33.95 2.62
CA ASP A 18 -2.33 33.73 3.61
C ASP A 18 -2.94 33.52 5.01
N VAL A 19 -2.17 32.87 5.87
CA VAL A 19 -2.52 32.69 7.28
C VAL A 19 -1.48 33.39 8.11
N THR A 20 -1.93 34.29 9.00
CA THR A 20 -1.05 34.92 9.98
C THR A 20 -1.08 34.13 11.28
N VAL A 21 0.09 33.85 11.83
CA VAL A 21 0.22 33.17 13.14
C VAL A 21 1.01 34.10 14.07
N THR A 22 0.38 34.49 15.18
CA THR A 22 1.03 35.27 16.23
C THR A 22 1.31 34.37 17.43
N SER A 23 2.57 34.30 17.84
CA SER A 23 3.03 33.58 19.03
C SER A 23 4.14 34.34 19.70
N HIS A 24 4.09 34.48 21.03
CA HIS A 24 5.04 35.26 21.83
C HIS A 24 5.28 36.70 21.31
N GLY A 25 4.21 37.35 20.85
CA GLY A 25 4.27 38.73 20.33
C GLY A 25 4.93 38.86 18.95
N ARG A 26 5.24 37.79 18.27
CA ARG A 26 5.79 37.77 16.91
C ARG A 26 4.78 37.18 15.92
N THR A 27 4.56 37.92 14.84
CA THR A 27 3.64 37.52 13.80
C THR A 27 4.42 36.93 12.59
N THR A 28 4.01 35.76 12.12
CA THR A 28 4.54 35.13 10.93
C THR A 28 3.42 34.95 9.91
N ARG A 29 3.67 35.32 8.67
CA ARG A 29 2.77 35.08 7.56
C ARG A 29 3.12 33.73 6.90
N LEU A 30 2.13 32.86 6.72
CA LEU A 30 2.23 31.55 6.11
C LEU A 30 1.45 31.56 4.80
N ALA A 31 2.07 31.10 3.71
CA ALA A 31 1.43 30.94 2.41
C ALA A 31 1.14 29.44 2.17
N PRO A 32 -0.09 28.97 2.43
CA PRO A 32 -0.45 27.57 2.22
C PRO A 32 -0.57 27.25 0.72
N VAL A 33 0.07 26.16 0.29
CA VAL A 33 -0.03 25.66 -1.08
C VAL A 33 -0.54 24.22 -1.08
N TRP A 34 -1.61 23.96 -1.84
CA TRP A 34 -2.26 22.67 -1.86
C TRP A 34 -1.53 21.69 -2.77
N ALA A 35 -1.07 20.55 -2.22
CA ALA A 35 -0.38 19.47 -2.93
C ALA A 35 -1.22 18.19 -3.10
N GLY A 36 -2.55 18.31 -3.07
CA GLY A 36 -3.46 17.22 -3.42
C GLY A 36 -3.29 15.95 -2.62
N ALA A 37 -2.93 14.85 -3.31
CA ALA A 37 -2.69 13.54 -2.70
C ALA A 37 -1.37 13.47 -1.92
N GLY A 38 -0.41 14.40 -2.18
CA GLY A 38 0.83 14.52 -1.42
C GLY A 38 1.98 13.64 -1.89
N PHE A 39 1.99 13.23 -3.14
CA PHE A 39 3.15 12.57 -3.74
C PHE A 39 4.27 13.56 -4.11
N PRO A 40 5.52 13.10 -4.29
CA PRO A 40 6.64 13.99 -4.62
C PRO A 40 6.39 14.88 -5.86
N ARG A 41 5.66 14.36 -6.86
CA ARG A 41 5.26 15.13 -8.05
C ARG A 41 4.29 16.25 -7.70
N ASP A 42 3.29 15.95 -6.86
CA ASP A 42 2.26 16.92 -6.46
C ASP A 42 2.88 18.06 -5.65
N VAL A 43 3.78 17.69 -4.72
CA VAL A 43 4.55 18.64 -3.91
C VAL A 43 5.41 19.54 -4.80
N ARG A 44 6.19 18.98 -5.74
CA ARG A 44 7.00 19.77 -6.68
C ARG A 44 6.15 20.70 -7.53
N ASN A 45 4.99 20.25 -7.99
CA ASN A 45 4.06 21.07 -8.76
C ASN A 45 3.52 22.22 -7.90
N ALA A 46 3.06 21.93 -6.69
CA ALA A 46 2.55 22.95 -5.76
C ALA A 46 3.61 24.01 -5.44
N LEU A 47 4.84 23.60 -5.14
CA LEU A 47 5.96 24.51 -4.88
C LEU A 47 6.33 25.36 -6.10
N ARG A 48 6.26 24.80 -7.32
CA ARG A 48 6.57 25.54 -8.56
C ARG A 48 5.51 26.59 -8.89
N THR A 49 4.25 26.36 -8.54
CA THR A 49 3.12 27.27 -8.79
C THR A 49 2.86 28.21 -7.63
N ALA A 50 3.59 28.05 -6.52
CA ALA A 50 3.48 28.92 -5.36
C ALA A 50 3.97 30.32 -5.71
N ASP A 51 3.14 31.32 -5.43
CA ASP A 51 3.46 32.74 -5.53
C ASP A 51 3.26 33.41 -4.15
N PRO A 52 4.18 33.19 -3.19
CA PRO A 52 4.03 33.67 -1.85
C PRO A 52 4.18 35.21 -1.79
N THR A 53 3.35 35.86 -1.00
CA THR A 53 3.55 37.26 -0.63
C THR A 53 4.95 37.43 -0.03
N ALA A 54 5.59 38.57 -0.32
CA ALA A 54 6.95 38.85 0.16
C ALA A 54 7.05 38.66 1.69
N GLY A 55 7.98 37.78 2.11
CA GLY A 55 8.20 37.47 3.53
C GLY A 55 7.29 36.38 4.11
N ALA A 56 6.37 35.79 3.32
CA ALA A 56 5.57 34.68 3.78
C ALA A 56 6.35 33.35 3.69
N VAL A 57 6.13 32.48 4.67
CA VAL A 57 6.70 31.12 4.70
C VAL A 57 5.76 30.19 3.95
N ILE A 58 6.27 29.51 2.91
CA ILE A 58 5.49 28.52 2.18
C ILE A 58 5.22 27.33 3.08
N VAL A 59 3.95 26.90 3.13
CA VAL A 59 3.50 25.69 3.85
C VAL A 59 2.78 24.78 2.90
N VAL A 60 3.35 23.61 2.61
CA VAL A 60 2.70 22.59 1.79
C VAL A 60 1.57 21.95 2.57
N VAL A 61 0.36 21.99 2.02
CA VAL A 61 -0.83 21.36 2.60
C VAL A 61 -1.24 20.20 1.70
N ALA A 62 -1.40 19.00 2.28
CA ALA A 62 -1.80 17.81 1.55
C ALA A 62 -2.79 16.97 2.35
N ARG A 63 -3.54 16.08 1.67
CA ARG A 63 -4.36 15.09 2.39
C ARG A 63 -3.48 14.20 3.25
N ARG A 64 -2.47 13.60 2.64
CA ARG A 64 -1.46 12.78 3.28
C ARG A 64 -0.17 12.88 2.46
N LEU A 65 0.94 13.16 3.10
CA LEU A 65 2.23 13.18 2.41
C LEU A 65 2.80 11.77 2.36
N SER A 66 3.20 11.33 1.18
CA SER A 66 3.92 10.07 1.04
C SER A 66 5.28 10.12 1.76
N PRO A 67 5.87 8.97 2.14
CA PRO A 67 7.18 8.94 2.81
C PRO A 67 8.28 9.66 2.01
N GLY A 68 8.29 9.51 0.68
CA GLY A 68 9.22 10.22 -0.20
C GLY A 68 9.01 11.72 -0.19
N ALA A 69 7.74 12.19 -0.28
CA ALA A 69 7.44 13.61 -0.22
C ALA A 69 7.82 14.24 1.12
N ARG A 70 7.61 13.53 2.25
CA ARG A 70 8.05 14.00 3.57
C ARG A 70 9.58 14.16 3.64
N ARG A 71 10.35 13.18 3.13
CA ARG A 71 11.81 13.25 3.08
C ARG A 71 12.28 14.44 2.23
N ASP A 72 11.69 14.64 1.05
CA ASP A 72 12.03 15.74 0.14
C ASP A 72 11.77 17.10 0.81
N LEU A 73 10.60 17.29 1.42
CA LEU A 73 10.23 18.52 2.15
C LEU A 73 11.15 18.75 3.36
N GLN A 74 11.48 17.70 4.09
CA GLN A 74 12.38 17.80 5.24
C GLN A 74 13.81 18.17 4.81
N ALA A 75 14.32 17.57 3.75
CA ALA A 75 15.64 17.88 3.20
C ALA A 75 15.71 19.32 2.66
N ALA A 76 14.59 19.83 2.10
CA ALA A 76 14.48 21.18 1.59
C ALA A 76 14.14 22.23 2.69
N GLY A 77 13.91 21.82 3.94
CA GLY A 77 13.50 22.72 5.03
C GLY A 77 12.12 23.36 4.82
N VAL A 78 11.28 22.78 3.98
CA VAL A 78 9.95 23.31 3.66
C VAL A 78 8.93 22.84 4.69
N ALA A 79 8.14 23.78 5.19
CA ALA A 79 7.06 23.51 6.13
C ALA A 79 5.91 22.75 5.47
N TRP A 80 5.24 21.87 6.23
CA TRP A 80 4.09 21.13 5.74
C TRP A 80 3.05 20.83 6.83
N VAL A 81 1.81 20.64 6.39
CA VAL A 81 0.65 20.24 7.22
C VAL A 81 -0.19 19.23 6.46
N GLN A 82 -0.67 18.19 7.14
CA GLN A 82 -1.62 17.21 6.60
C GLN A 82 -3.02 17.42 7.16
N THR A 83 -4.02 16.87 6.45
CA THR A 83 -5.43 17.00 6.89
C THR A 83 -5.72 16.21 8.17
N ASP A 84 -4.87 15.25 8.54
CA ASP A 84 -4.95 14.51 9.80
C ASP A 84 -4.42 15.30 11.01
N GLY A 85 -3.89 16.51 10.79
CA GLY A 85 -3.31 17.37 11.82
C GLY A 85 -1.82 17.13 12.08
N SER A 86 -1.17 16.22 11.37
CA SER A 86 0.30 16.11 11.37
C SER A 86 0.90 17.34 10.71
N ALA A 87 1.92 17.95 11.32
CA ALA A 87 2.52 19.17 10.85
C ALA A 87 4.00 19.26 11.20
N ARG A 88 4.77 19.87 10.32
CA ARG A 88 6.13 20.30 10.60
C ARG A 88 6.33 21.71 10.06
N LEU A 89 6.48 22.65 10.96
CA LEU A 89 6.65 24.06 10.66
C LEU A 89 7.84 24.59 11.46
N SER A 90 8.76 25.24 10.78
CA SER A 90 9.80 26.04 11.42
C SER A 90 9.87 27.39 10.71
N THR A 91 9.77 28.47 11.46
CA THR A 91 9.75 29.81 10.91
C THR A 91 10.95 30.63 11.38
N PRO A 92 11.39 31.64 10.61
CA PRO A 92 12.44 32.57 11.04
C PRO A 92 12.12 33.31 12.31
N SER A 93 10.84 33.48 12.64
CA SER A 93 10.38 34.13 13.87
C SER A 93 10.50 33.25 15.13
N GLY A 94 10.93 32.00 14.97
CA GLY A 94 11.15 31.06 16.06
C GLY A 94 9.95 30.15 16.39
N LEU A 95 8.84 30.24 15.64
CA LEU A 95 7.75 29.29 15.79
C LEU A 95 8.18 27.93 15.26
N VAL A 96 8.21 26.91 16.11
CA VAL A 96 8.50 25.53 15.75
C VAL A 96 7.30 24.66 16.13
N VAL A 97 6.67 24.05 15.15
CA VAL A 97 5.65 23.02 15.32
C VAL A 97 6.20 21.73 14.75
N ALA A 98 6.38 20.72 15.58
CA ALA A 98 6.70 19.36 15.16
C ALA A 98 5.62 18.45 15.76
N ARG A 99 4.58 18.20 15.01
CA ARG A 99 3.48 17.32 15.40
C ARG A 99 3.44 16.18 14.39
N ASP A 100 4.23 15.15 14.63
CA ASP A 100 4.01 13.85 14.03
C ASP A 100 2.90 13.19 14.85
N LEU A 101 1.66 13.41 14.40
CA LEU A 101 0.63 12.50 14.84
C LEU A 101 1.01 11.15 14.26
N PRO A 102 1.16 10.10 15.07
CA PRO A 102 1.19 8.77 14.52
C PRO A 102 0.00 8.67 13.57
N PRO A 103 0.15 8.05 12.39
CA PRO A 103 -0.97 7.79 11.50
C PRO A 103 -2.09 7.31 12.39
N THR A 104 -3.26 7.97 12.35
CA THR A 104 -4.35 7.88 13.34
C THR A 104 -4.34 6.49 13.94
N PRO A 105 -4.18 6.31 15.28
CA PRO A 105 -3.85 5.03 15.85
C PRO A 105 -5.06 4.10 15.79
N GLN A 106 -5.43 3.70 14.60
CA GLN A 106 -6.23 2.54 14.27
C GLN A 106 -5.35 1.40 13.75
N ALA A 107 -4.06 1.63 13.55
CA ALA A 107 -3.10 0.54 13.51
C ALA A 107 -3.00 -0.06 14.92
N ARG A 108 -4.05 -0.78 15.33
CA ARG A 108 -3.93 -1.75 16.40
C ARG A 108 -2.72 -2.61 16.04
N PRO A 109 -1.81 -2.90 16.99
CA PRO A 109 -0.72 -3.81 16.71
C PRO A 109 -1.35 -5.14 16.27
N ALA A 110 -1.43 -5.34 14.96
CA ALA A 110 -2.02 -6.50 14.31
C ALA A 110 -1.27 -7.80 14.59
N GLN A 111 -0.32 -7.80 15.48
CA GLN A 111 0.73 -8.81 15.40
C GLN A 111 0.69 -9.87 16.48
N ALA A 112 0.00 -9.64 17.57
CA ALA A 112 0.07 -10.59 18.70
C ALA A 112 -0.85 -11.81 18.57
N GLY A 113 -1.79 -11.85 17.62
CA GLY A 113 -2.76 -12.93 17.51
C GLY A 113 -3.00 -13.49 16.09
N TRP A 114 -2.41 -12.90 15.04
CA TRP A 114 -2.71 -13.33 13.68
C TRP A 114 -2.01 -14.64 13.31
N THR A 115 -2.82 -15.64 13.03
CA THR A 115 -2.38 -16.86 12.36
C THR A 115 -2.36 -16.65 10.85
N THR A 116 -1.67 -17.53 10.12
CA THR A 116 -1.75 -17.53 8.64
C THR A 116 -3.19 -17.60 8.15
N ALA A 117 -4.06 -18.40 8.81
CA ALA A 117 -5.46 -18.49 8.45
C ALA A 117 -6.21 -17.17 8.66
N THR A 118 -5.90 -16.40 9.72
CA THR A 118 -6.48 -15.07 9.97
C THR A 118 -6.05 -14.10 8.89
N ALA A 119 -4.77 -14.09 8.54
CA ALA A 119 -4.24 -13.23 7.49
C ALA A 119 -4.78 -13.59 6.09
N ASP A 120 -4.92 -14.88 5.78
CA ASP A 120 -5.54 -15.33 4.53
C ASP A 120 -7.00 -14.84 4.42
N VAL A 121 -7.76 -14.91 5.52
CA VAL A 121 -9.13 -14.38 5.54
C VAL A 121 -9.15 -12.86 5.42
N ALA A 122 -8.25 -12.16 6.11
CA ALA A 122 -8.14 -10.70 6.00
C ALA A 122 -7.82 -10.27 4.55
N GLU A 123 -6.87 -10.94 3.89
CA GLU A 123 -6.56 -10.71 2.48
C GLU A 123 -7.77 -10.92 1.56
N LEU A 124 -8.53 -12.01 1.78
CA LEU A 124 -9.77 -12.23 1.03
C LEU A 124 -10.75 -11.05 1.22
N LEU A 125 -10.92 -10.56 2.44
CA LEU A 125 -11.85 -9.46 2.71
C LEU A 125 -11.41 -8.16 2.03
N LEU A 126 -10.11 -7.89 1.99
CA LEU A 126 -9.54 -6.71 1.36
C LEU A 126 -9.61 -6.74 -0.17
N THR A 127 -9.65 -7.92 -0.80
CA THR A 127 -9.82 -8.05 -2.26
C THR A 127 -11.26 -7.86 -2.74
N ARG A 128 -12.20 -7.67 -1.82
CA ARG A 128 -13.60 -7.46 -2.13
C ARG A 128 -13.94 -5.97 -2.17
N PRO A 129 -14.98 -5.57 -2.93
CA PRO A 129 -15.44 -4.20 -2.93
C PRO A 129 -15.76 -3.69 -1.52
N PRO A 130 -15.38 -2.44 -1.19
CA PRO A 130 -15.70 -1.83 0.10
C PRO A 130 -17.21 -1.85 0.38
N GLY A 131 -17.59 -2.17 1.63
CA GLY A 131 -18.99 -2.22 2.04
C GLY A 131 -19.76 -3.50 1.65
N GLU A 132 -19.14 -4.40 0.87
CA GLU A 132 -19.75 -5.70 0.64
C GLU A 132 -19.78 -6.56 1.92
N PRO A 133 -20.87 -7.28 2.17
CA PRO A 133 -20.92 -8.22 3.28
C PRO A 133 -19.87 -9.32 3.14
N VAL A 134 -19.25 -9.67 4.27
CA VAL A 134 -18.35 -10.82 4.35
C VAL A 134 -19.10 -12.09 3.93
N PRO A 135 -18.55 -12.91 3.04
CA PRO A 135 -19.19 -14.13 2.58
C PRO A 135 -19.53 -15.06 3.77
N PRO A 136 -20.59 -15.87 3.65
CA PRO A 136 -20.85 -16.93 4.62
C PRO A 136 -19.62 -17.83 4.82
N VAL A 137 -19.41 -18.34 6.05
CA VAL A 137 -18.21 -19.10 6.44
C VAL A 137 -17.83 -20.19 5.42
N ARG A 138 -18.82 -20.93 4.90
CA ARG A 138 -18.53 -22.00 3.90
C ARG A 138 -18.04 -21.43 2.58
N ALA A 139 -18.62 -20.34 2.12
CA ALA A 139 -18.18 -19.67 0.89
C ALA A 139 -16.78 -19.07 1.06
N ALA A 140 -16.55 -18.32 2.15
CA ALA A 140 -15.22 -17.80 2.47
C ALA A 140 -14.17 -18.91 2.57
N ALA A 141 -14.51 -20.03 3.22
CA ALA A 141 -13.65 -21.19 3.35
C ALA A 141 -13.23 -21.79 1.98
N ALA A 142 -14.18 -21.91 1.05
CA ALA A 142 -13.92 -22.38 -0.31
C ALA A 142 -13.02 -21.38 -1.08
N MET A 143 -13.29 -20.08 -0.96
CA MET A 143 -12.51 -19.03 -1.63
C MET A 143 -11.05 -19.00 -1.14
N VAL A 144 -10.85 -19.13 0.19
CA VAL A 144 -9.50 -19.12 0.79
C VAL A 144 -8.82 -20.48 0.63
N GLY A 145 -9.56 -21.58 0.50
CA GLY A 145 -9.02 -22.95 0.53
C GLY A 145 -8.66 -23.41 1.95
N LEU A 146 -9.47 -23.00 2.93
CA LEU A 146 -9.39 -23.41 4.32
C LEU A 146 -10.58 -24.30 4.70
N SER A 147 -10.49 -25.01 5.84
CA SER A 147 -11.67 -25.66 6.41
C SER A 147 -12.66 -24.61 6.95
N PRO A 148 -13.98 -24.91 6.94
CA PRO A 148 -14.97 -24.02 7.54
C PRO A 148 -14.69 -23.68 9.02
N ALA A 149 -14.15 -24.63 9.78
CA ALA A 149 -13.78 -24.44 11.17
C ALA A 149 -12.61 -23.45 11.35
N ALA A 150 -11.56 -23.55 10.49
CA ALA A 150 -10.44 -22.61 10.50
C ALA A 150 -10.89 -21.20 10.10
N THR A 151 -11.71 -21.10 9.05
CA THR A 151 -12.28 -19.81 8.59
C THR A 151 -13.18 -19.18 9.66
N SER A 152 -14.01 -19.97 10.35
CA SER A 152 -14.85 -19.47 11.44
C SER A 152 -14.00 -18.91 12.59
N ARG A 153 -12.93 -19.60 12.99
CA ARG A 153 -11.99 -19.09 14.01
C ARG A 153 -11.32 -17.79 13.57
N ALA A 154 -10.82 -17.74 12.33
CA ALA A 154 -10.21 -16.54 11.77
C ALA A 154 -11.17 -15.34 11.78
N LEU A 155 -12.41 -15.53 11.32
CA LEU A 155 -13.44 -14.49 11.36
C LEU A 155 -13.80 -14.08 12.79
N THR A 156 -13.79 -15.02 13.76
CA THR A 156 -14.02 -14.70 15.17
C THR A 156 -12.87 -13.86 15.74
N THR A 157 -11.63 -14.16 15.38
CA THR A 157 -10.47 -13.33 15.74
C THR A 157 -10.62 -11.91 15.18
N LEU A 158 -10.96 -11.77 13.88
CA LEU A 158 -11.18 -10.47 13.25
C LEU A 158 -12.33 -9.69 13.91
N ASP A 159 -13.44 -10.36 14.31
CA ASP A 159 -14.53 -9.74 15.08
C ASP A 159 -14.02 -9.25 16.44
N HIS A 160 -13.29 -10.09 17.16
CA HIS A 160 -12.81 -9.79 18.52
C HIS A 160 -11.83 -8.61 18.51
N GLU A 161 -10.98 -8.53 17.50
CA GLU A 161 -10.04 -7.45 17.32
C GLU A 161 -10.70 -6.19 16.71
N GLY A 162 -11.98 -6.26 16.31
CA GLY A 162 -12.76 -5.14 15.79
C GLY A 162 -12.44 -4.80 14.32
N TRP A 163 -11.83 -5.72 13.56
CA TRP A 163 -11.63 -5.57 12.12
C TRP A 163 -12.91 -5.80 11.32
N THR A 164 -13.84 -6.57 11.89
CA THR A 164 -15.16 -6.77 11.32
C THR A 164 -16.25 -6.45 12.35
N THR A 165 -17.38 -5.94 11.85
CA THR A 165 -18.58 -5.63 12.64
C THR A 165 -19.75 -6.51 12.20
N LYS A 166 -20.67 -6.81 13.12
CA LYS A 166 -21.90 -7.53 12.82
C LYS A 166 -23.06 -6.57 12.88
N GLU A 167 -23.84 -6.55 11.82
CA GLU A 167 -25.06 -5.75 11.70
C GLU A 167 -26.29 -6.65 11.58
N GLY A 168 -27.44 -6.14 12.07
CA GLY A 168 -28.71 -6.85 12.01
C GLY A 168 -28.92 -7.87 13.14
N PRO A 169 -29.87 -8.78 12.98
CA PRO A 169 -30.21 -9.77 14.00
C PRO A 169 -29.06 -10.76 14.23
N ARG A 170 -28.97 -11.30 15.43
CA ARG A 170 -27.89 -12.21 15.84
C ARG A 170 -27.78 -13.47 14.98
N ARG A 171 -28.87 -13.89 14.30
CA ARG A 171 -28.94 -15.03 13.36
C ARG A 171 -30.03 -14.78 12.32
N GLY A 172 -29.91 -15.39 11.14
CA GLY A 172 -30.93 -15.33 10.08
C GLY A 172 -30.54 -14.48 8.89
N ALA A 173 -31.45 -14.32 7.93
CA ALA A 173 -31.21 -13.70 6.63
C ALA A 173 -30.79 -12.21 6.66
N GLY A 174 -30.98 -11.51 7.78
CA GLY A 174 -30.57 -10.12 7.96
C GLY A 174 -29.25 -9.94 8.69
N ALA A 175 -28.60 -11.02 9.15
CA ALA A 175 -27.30 -10.94 9.81
C ALA A 175 -26.20 -10.70 8.78
N ARG A 176 -25.52 -9.57 8.88
CA ARG A 176 -24.40 -9.20 8.00
C ARG A 176 -23.14 -9.00 8.82
N ARG A 177 -22.01 -9.33 8.23
CA ARG A 177 -20.68 -8.97 8.75
C ARG A 177 -20.02 -8.07 7.71
N LEU A 178 -19.47 -6.96 8.14
CA LEU A 178 -18.79 -5.97 7.30
C LEU A 178 -17.38 -5.77 7.80
N VAL A 179 -16.47 -5.35 6.92
CA VAL A 179 -15.17 -4.81 7.33
C VAL A 179 -15.40 -3.45 7.95
N ALA A 180 -14.89 -3.24 9.16
CA ALA A 180 -15.14 -2.02 9.93
C ALA A 180 -14.36 -0.82 9.35
N ASP A 181 -13.08 -1.04 9.00
CA ASP A 181 -12.18 -0.07 8.41
C ASP A 181 -11.22 -0.82 7.48
N ALA A 182 -11.47 -0.73 6.18
CA ALA A 182 -10.68 -1.44 5.18
C ALA A 182 -9.27 -0.87 5.07
N GLY A 183 -9.09 0.44 5.24
CA GLY A 183 -7.79 1.09 5.20
C GLY A 183 -6.89 0.65 6.35
N ALA A 184 -7.42 0.66 7.58
CA ALA A 184 -6.69 0.19 8.74
C ALA A 184 -6.41 -1.33 8.69
N LEU A 185 -7.35 -2.13 8.15
CA LEU A 185 -7.14 -3.56 7.94
C LEU A 185 -6.04 -3.82 6.90
N LEU A 186 -5.98 -3.03 5.81
CA LEU A 186 -4.91 -3.12 4.81
C LEU A 186 -3.55 -2.81 5.43
N ASP A 187 -3.45 -1.74 6.22
CA ASP A 187 -2.20 -1.37 6.91
C ASP A 187 -1.74 -2.49 7.85
N ALA A 188 -2.64 -3.05 8.64
CA ALA A 188 -2.35 -4.14 9.56
C ALA A 188 -1.95 -5.44 8.83
N TRP A 189 -2.68 -5.80 7.79
CA TRP A 189 -2.40 -7.00 7.00
C TRP A 189 -1.09 -6.88 6.22
N SER A 190 -0.82 -5.74 5.61
CA SER A 190 0.41 -5.51 4.86
C SER A 190 1.64 -5.52 5.77
N ALA A 191 1.56 -4.92 6.97
CA ALA A 191 2.63 -4.99 7.96
C ALA A 191 2.91 -6.44 8.39
N TRP A 192 1.85 -7.24 8.63
CA TRP A 192 2.01 -8.67 8.95
C TRP A 192 2.62 -9.44 7.78
N SER A 193 2.15 -9.23 6.54
CA SER A 193 2.62 -9.89 5.33
C SER A 193 4.07 -9.54 5.01
N SER A 194 4.47 -8.27 5.13
CA SER A 194 5.81 -7.77 4.85
C SER A 194 6.85 -8.29 5.86
N GLY A 195 6.44 -8.54 7.11
CA GLY A 195 7.31 -9.09 8.15
C GLY A 195 7.63 -10.59 7.98
N ARG A 196 7.05 -11.27 6.99
CA ARG A 196 7.24 -12.72 6.81
C ARG A 196 8.29 -13.03 5.75
N PRO A 197 9.27 -13.89 6.07
CA PRO A 197 10.24 -14.34 5.09
C PRO A 197 9.55 -15.18 4.02
N ARG A 198 9.78 -14.85 2.77
CA ARG A 198 9.31 -15.62 1.61
C ARG A 198 10.49 -16.31 0.93
N ARG A 199 10.27 -17.54 0.52
CA ARG A 199 11.28 -18.26 -0.27
C ARG A 199 11.40 -17.59 -1.63
N ARG A 200 12.60 -17.08 -1.93
CA ARG A 200 12.94 -16.41 -3.19
C ARG A 200 13.99 -17.24 -3.92
N VAL A 201 13.96 -17.20 -5.24
CA VAL A 201 14.97 -17.83 -6.10
C VAL A 201 15.38 -16.82 -7.15
N ALA A 202 16.63 -16.41 -7.13
CA ALA A 202 17.23 -15.55 -8.13
C ALA A 202 17.43 -16.32 -9.43
N THR A 203 16.97 -15.78 -10.52
CA THR A 203 17.09 -16.38 -11.84
C THR A 203 17.48 -15.33 -12.87
N HIS A 204 18.03 -15.82 -13.98
CA HIS A 204 18.39 -15.02 -15.13
C HIS A 204 17.73 -15.56 -16.39
N ALA A 205 17.19 -14.66 -17.19
CA ALA A 205 16.78 -14.89 -18.57
C ALA A 205 17.30 -13.73 -19.44
N LEU A 206 17.43 -13.98 -20.72
CA LEU A 206 17.62 -12.91 -21.70
C LEU A 206 16.26 -12.21 -21.89
N VAL A 207 16.02 -11.18 -21.12
CA VAL A 207 14.84 -10.33 -21.19
C VAL A 207 15.24 -9.08 -21.95
N GLY A 208 14.88 -9.00 -23.23
CA GLY A 208 15.04 -7.81 -24.04
C GLY A 208 13.94 -6.81 -23.70
N ASP A 209 12.73 -7.07 -24.18
CA ASP A 209 11.50 -6.38 -23.81
C ASP A 209 10.70 -7.21 -22.82
N VAL A 210 10.33 -6.60 -21.70
CA VAL A 210 9.64 -7.29 -20.59
C VAL A 210 8.26 -7.77 -21.03
N ASP A 211 7.51 -6.98 -21.78
CA ASP A 211 6.15 -7.32 -22.19
C ASP A 211 6.16 -8.51 -23.17
N THR A 212 7.01 -8.49 -24.17
CA THR A 212 7.20 -9.63 -25.10
C THR A 212 7.62 -10.90 -24.36
N TRP A 213 8.47 -10.76 -23.33
CA TRP A 213 8.89 -11.90 -22.53
C TRP A 213 7.75 -12.45 -21.65
N LEU A 214 6.94 -11.58 -21.04
CA LEU A 214 5.77 -11.98 -20.27
C LEU A 214 4.72 -12.69 -21.16
N ASP A 215 4.47 -12.18 -22.37
CA ASP A 215 3.58 -12.83 -23.33
C ASP A 215 4.06 -14.26 -23.67
N ARG A 216 5.37 -14.45 -23.82
CA ARG A 216 5.94 -15.78 -23.99
C ARG A 216 5.69 -16.68 -22.78
N LEU A 217 5.79 -16.14 -21.54
CA LEU A 217 5.50 -16.92 -20.33
C LEU A 217 4.05 -17.43 -20.31
N THR A 218 3.08 -16.65 -20.83
CA THR A 218 1.68 -17.11 -20.90
C THR A 218 1.48 -18.33 -21.79
N THR A 219 2.40 -18.59 -22.73
CA THR A 219 2.35 -19.76 -23.62
C THR A 219 3.02 -21.00 -23.03
N VAL A 220 3.98 -20.80 -22.10
CA VAL A 220 4.78 -21.91 -21.55
C VAL A 220 4.41 -22.27 -20.10
N TRP A 221 3.78 -21.35 -19.37
CA TRP A 221 3.32 -21.61 -18.01
C TRP A 221 1.79 -21.59 -17.92
N PRO A 222 1.19 -22.59 -17.26
CA PRO A 222 -0.25 -22.56 -16.97
C PRO A 222 -0.61 -21.31 -16.17
N THR A 223 -1.67 -20.61 -16.57
CA THR A 223 -2.08 -19.32 -16.00
C THR A 223 -2.27 -19.35 -14.47
N GLN A 224 -2.69 -20.50 -13.92
CA GLN A 224 -2.92 -20.63 -12.47
C GLN A 224 -1.62 -20.95 -11.69
N SER A 225 -0.49 -21.15 -12.37
CA SER A 225 0.77 -21.53 -11.72
C SER A 225 1.65 -20.34 -11.35
N TRP A 226 1.36 -19.14 -11.85
CA TRP A 226 2.17 -17.96 -11.65
C TRP A 226 1.37 -16.66 -11.63
N ALA A 227 1.96 -15.59 -11.11
CA ALA A 227 1.45 -14.23 -11.24
C ALA A 227 2.57 -13.19 -11.10
N LEU A 228 2.50 -12.16 -11.91
CA LEU A 228 3.42 -11.03 -11.88
C LEU A 228 3.17 -10.19 -10.63
N THR A 229 4.25 -9.68 -10.01
CA THR A 229 4.22 -8.76 -8.86
C THR A 229 5.32 -7.71 -8.95
N GLY A 230 5.50 -6.92 -7.90
CA GLY A 230 6.52 -5.89 -7.80
C GLY A 230 6.39 -4.77 -8.83
N TRP A 231 7.51 -4.18 -9.23
CA TRP A 231 7.53 -2.99 -10.09
C TRP A 231 6.92 -3.23 -11.48
N ALA A 232 7.16 -4.39 -12.08
CA ALA A 232 6.60 -4.72 -13.39
C ALA A 232 5.06 -4.84 -13.36
N ALA A 233 4.50 -5.39 -12.27
CA ALA A 233 3.05 -5.39 -12.05
C ALA A 233 2.51 -3.99 -11.77
N ALA A 234 3.22 -3.19 -10.96
CA ALA A 234 2.81 -1.82 -10.66
C ALA A 234 2.77 -0.93 -11.91
N ALA A 235 3.72 -1.07 -12.83
CA ALA A 235 3.72 -0.34 -14.08
C ALA A 235 2.47 -0.61 -14.95
N ARG A 236 1.94 -1.84 -14.91
CA ARG A 236 0.71 -2.22 -15.60
C ARG A 236 -0.56 -1.79 -14.87
N ARG A 237 -0.56 -1.84 -13.54
CA ARG A 237 -1.76 -1.57 -12.72
C ARG A 237 -1.97 -0.10 -12.39
N ALA A 238 -0.90 0.59 -12.05
CA ALA A 238 -0.90 1.99 -11.65
C ALA A 238 0.49 2.57 -11.91
N ALA A 239 0.76 2.97 -13.15
CA ALA A 239 2.04 3.49 -13.56
C ALA A 239 2.44 4.71 -12.73
N PHE A 240 3.48 4.58 -11.93
CA PHE A 240 4.00 5.61 -11.05
C PHE A 240 5.40 6.05 -11.45
N ALA A 241 6.25 5.08 -11.80
CA ALA A 241 7.62 5.29 -12.23
C ALA A 241 8.06 4.10 -13.09
N ASP A 242 9.15 4.27 -13.83
CA ASP A 242 9.75 3.17 -14.56
C ASP A 242 10.12 2.02 -13.63
N PRO A 243 9.88 0.77 -14.04
CA PRO A 243 10.25 -0.40 -13.25
C PRO A 243 11.74 -0.39 -12.90
N VAL A 244 12.05 -0.68 -11.64
CA VAL A 244 13.43 -0.80 -11.14
C VAL A 244 13.67 -2.20 -10.59
N GLY A 245 14.87 -2.73 -10.85
CA GLY A 245 15.29 -4.03 -10.37
C GLY A 245 14.79 -5.21 -11.22
N PRO A 246 14.88 -6.43 -10.70
CA PRO A 246 14.45 -7.63 -11.41
C PRO A 246 12.93 -7.71 -11.52
N VAL A 247 12.45 -8.44 -12.53
CA VAL A 247 11.03 -8.81 -12.64
C VAL A 247 10.71 -9.82 -11.55
N GLU A 248 9.68 -9.56 -10.74
CA GLU A 248 9.28 -10.44 -9.66
C GLU A 248 8.02 -11.23 -10.03
N ILE A 249 8.06 -12.54 -9.81
CA ILE A 249 6.98 -13.45 -10.19
C ILE A 249 6.73 -14.46 -9.07
N TYR A 250 5.49 -14.56 -8.64
CA TYR A 250 5.04 -15.69 -7.85
C TYR A 250 4.94 -16.93 -8.74
N LEU A 251 5.61 -18.01 -8.36
CA LEU A 251 5.56 -19.29 -9.08
C LEU A 251 5.32 -20.42 -8.11
N THR A 252 4.33 -21.27 -8.38
CA THR A 252 4.06 -22.47 -7.60
C THR A 252 5.24 -23.45 -7.62
N ALA A 253 5.33 -24.31 -6.62
CA ALA A 253 6.34 -25.38 -6.59
C ALA A 253 6.06 -26.49 -7.61
N GLN A 254 4.77 -26.73 -7.88
CA GLN A 254 4.28 -27.66 -8.88
C GLN A 254 3.08 -27.04 -9.58
N ASP A 255 2.94 -27.28 -10.86
CA ASP A 255 1.73 -26.88 -11.57
C ASP A 255 0.58 -27.89 -11.36
N THR A 256 -0.59 -27.59 -11.92
CA THR A 256 -1.77 -28.45 -11.86
C THR A 256 -1.61 -29.74 -12.69
N GLN A 257 -0.58 -29.83 -13.52
CA GLN A 257 -0.25 -30.98 -14.35
C GLN A 257 0.87 -31.85 -13.74
N GLY A 258 1.35 -31.49 -12.53
CA GLY A 258 2.39 -32.20 -11.82
C GLY A 258 3.82 -31.90 -12.29
N GLN A 259 3.99 -30.87 -13.14
CA GLN A 259 5.32 -30.40 -13.52
C GLN A 259 6.02 -29.77 -12.31
N ASP A 260 7.25 -30.20 -12.08
CA ASP A 260 8.07 -29.62 -11.02
C ASP A 260 8.62 -28.23 -11.43
N ARG A 261 9.09 -27.49 -10.43
CA ARG A 261 9.66 -26.14 -10.64
C ARG A 261 10.81 -26.15 -11.66
N THR A 262 11.63 -27.19 -11.69
CA THR A 262 12.78 -27.30 -12.61
C THR A 262 12.32 -27.34 -14.07
N SER A 263 11.25 -28.07 -14.34
CA SER A 263 10.64 -28.16 -15.67
C SER A 263 10.03 -26.81 -16.08
N LEU A 264 9.34 -26.13 -15.16
CA LEU A 264 8.79 -24.79 -15.42
C LEU A 264 9.89 -23.77 -15.72
N LEU A 265 10.99 -23.78 -14.97
CA LEU A 265 12.14 -22.91 -15.21
C LEU A 265 12.75 -23.14 -16.59
N ARG A 266 12.96 -24.42 -16.96
CA ARG A 266 13.53 -24.80 -18.26
C ARG A 266 12.63 -24.36 -19.41
N ALA A 267 11.31 -24.54 -19.30
CA ALA A 267 10.35 -24.12 -20.32
C ALA A 267 10.39 -22.59 -20.57
N ALA A 268 10.61 -21.81 -19.52
CA ALA A 268 10.72 -20.36 -19.59
C ALA A 268 12.13 -19.85 -19.98
N GLY A 269 13.11 -20.73 -20.15
CA GLY A 269 14.49 -20.35 -20.41
C GLY A 269 15.20 -19.68 -19.23
N LEU A 270 14.71 -19.95 -18.00
CA LEU A 270 15.26 -19.42 -16.77
C LEU A 270 16.37 -20.33 -16.21
N ARG A 271 17.43 -19.76 -15.73
CA ARG A 271 18.50 -20.46 -14.98
C ARG A 271 18.69 -19.80 -13.62
N THR A 272 18.93 -20.59 -12.60
CA THR A 272 19.27 -20.09 -11.26
C THR A 272 20.62 -19.42 -11.28
N VAL A 273 20.74 -18.28 -10.57
CA VAL A 273 21.96 -17.47 -10.45
C VAL A 273 22.04 -16.93 -9.01
N ASP A 274 23.16 -16.26 -8.70
CA ASP A 274 23.29 -15.48 -7.47
C ASP A 274 22.43 -14.20 -7.53
N ASP A 275 22.07 -13.67 -6.36
CA ASP A 275 21.13 -12.55 -6.24
C ASP A 275 21.57 -11.31 -7.03
N GLU A 276 22.88 -11.02 -7.10
CA GLU A 276 23.43 -9.88 -7.82
C GLU A 276 23.24 -9.97 -9.34
N ALA A 277 23.17 -11.18 -9.88
CA ALA A 277 22.96 -11.44 -11.30
C ALA A 277 21.49 -11.62 -11.68
N ALA A 278 20.57 -11.48 -10.73
CA ALA A 278 19.15 -11.72 -10.94
C ALA A 278 18.54 -10.71 -11.92
N ARG A 279 17.86 -11.21 -12.94
CA ARG A 279 16.97 -10.42 -13.81
C ARG A 279 15.51 -10.75 -13.54
N VAL A 280 15.26 -11.93 -13.00
CA VAL A 280 13.93 -12.42 -12.61
C VAL A 280 14.06 -13.06 -11.24
N VAL A 281 13.19 -12.66 -10.31
CA VAL A 281 13.11 -13.27 -8.97
C VAL A 281 11.79 -14.03 -8.86
N LEU A 282 11.90 -15.32 -8.58
CA LEU A 282 10.75 -16.18 -8.34
C LEU A 282 10.46 -16.25 -6.84
N VAL A 283 9.23 -15.98 -6.49
CA VAL A 283 8.75 -15.97 -5.10
C VAL A 283 7.76 -17.11 -4.90
N ALA A 284 7.87 -17.83 -3.78
CA ALA A 284 6.89 -18.84 -3.44
C ALA A 284 5.55 -18.18 -3.08
N PRO A 285 4.42 -18.58 -3.73
CA PRO A 285 3.13 -17.96 -3.44
C PRO A 285 2.57 -18.44 -2.09
N GLU A 286 1.88 -17.55 -1.42
CA GLU A 286 1.00 -17.87 -0.31
C GLU A 286 -0.34 -18.38 -0.83
N ARG A 287 -1.21 -18.85 0.06
CA ARG A 287 -2.45 -19.53 -0.28
C ARG A 287 -3.36 -18.78 -1.26
N LEU A 288 -3.53 -17.47 -1.05
CA LEU A 288 -4.40 -16.63 -1.87
C LEU A 288 -3.71 -15.97 -3.05
N THR A 289 -2.39 -15.87 -3.05
CA THR A 289 -1.62 -15.09 -4.03
C THR A 289 -2.05 -15.35 -5.47
N LEU A 290 -2.13 -16.64 -5.86
CA LEU A 290 -2.52 -17.02 -7.21
C LEU A 290 -4.04 -17.13 -7.40
N ARG A 291 -4.80 -17.37 -6.32
CA ARG A 291 -6.26 -17.49 -6.37
C ARG A 291 -6.98 -16.17 -6.58
N THR A 292 -6.37 -15.07 -6.14
CA THR A 292 -6.90 -13.70 -6.27
C THR A 292 -6.22 -12.92 -7.40
N SER A 293 -5.33 -13.58 -8.17
CA SER A 293 -4.75 -12.99 -9.37
C SER A 293 -5.82 -12.77 -10.44
N HIS A 294 -5.59 -11.77 -11.27
CA HIS A 294 -6.44 -11.44 -12.40
C HIS A 294 -5.59 -11.30 -13.68
N LEU A 295 -6.22 -11.42 -14.83
CA LEU A 295 -5.54 -11.26 -16.11
C LEU A 295 -5.54 -9.79 -16.54
N ASP A 296 -4.37 -9.30 -16.91
CA ASP A 296 -4.19 -8.03 -17.57
C ASP A 296 -3.54 -8.29 -18.93
N HIS A 297 -4.29 -8.10 -20.01
CA HIS A 297 -3.86 -8.45 -21.38
C HIS A 297 -3.25 -9.87 -21.49
N GLY A 298 -3.86 -10.85 -20.81
CA GLY A 298 -3.40 -12.24 -20.81
C GLY A 298 -2.33 -12.59 -19.76
N VAL A 299 -1.67 -11.61 -19.16
CA VAL A 299 -0.66 -11.80 -18.11
C VAL A 299 -1.34 -11.87 -16.74
N PRO A 300 -1.15 -12.93 -15.96
CA PRO A 300 -1.68 -13.00 -14.60
C PRO A 300 -0.90 -12.06 -13.68
N ILE A 301 -1.64 -11.17 -13.00
CA ILE A 301 -1.10 -10.21 -12.02
C ILE A 301 -1.76 -10.49 -10.67
N VAL A 302 -1.00 -10.39 -9.59
CA VAL A 302 -1.54 -10.51 -8.22
C VAL A 302 -2.61 -9.45 -7.94
N SER A 303 -3.45 -9.67 -6.94
CA SER A 303 -4.43 -8.68 -6.50
C SER A 303 -3.74 -7.35 -6.13
N ASP A 304 -4.43 -6.22 -6.32
CA ASP A 304 -3.89 -4.90 -5.97
C ASP A 304 -3.51 -4.83 -4.47
N VAL A 305 -4.22 -5.54 -3.60
CA VAL A 305 -3.91 -5.68 -2.17
C VAL A 305 -2.57 -6.39 -1.95
N ARG A 306 -2.32 -7.49 -2.65
CA ARG A 306 -1.04 -8.22 -2.57
C ARG A 306 0.08 -7.38 -3.15
N LEU A 307 -0.15 -6.74 -4.29
CA LEU A 307 0.81 -5.85 -4.94
C LEU A 307 1.21 -4.69 -4.03
N TYR A 308 0.25 -4.10 -3.31
CA TYR A 308 0.51 -3.07 -2.31
C TYR A 308 1.53 -3.53 -1.26
N ALA A 309 1.30 -4.70 -0.65
CA ALA A 309 2.19 -5.24 0.37
C ALA A 309 3.60 -5.58 -0.18
N ASP A 310 3.67 -6.06 -1.42
CA ASP A 310 4.95 -6.39 -2.07
C ASP A 310 5.75 -5.11 -2.38
N LEU A 311 5.09 -4.05 -2.84
CA LEU A 311 5.72 -2.76 -3.10
C LEU A 311 6.28 -2.11 -1.83
N LEU A 312 5.62 -2.24 -0.68
CA LEU A 312 6.13 -1.73 0.60
C LEU A 312 7.53 -2.28 0.95
N THR A 313 7.88 -3.46 0.44
CA THR A 313 9.20 -4.08 0.66
C THR A 313 10.18 -3.82 -0.48
N SER A 314 9.80 -3.09 -1.53
CA SER A 314 10.59 -2.87 -2.75
C SER A 314 11.50 -1.63 -2.69
N GLY A 315 12.06 -1.33 -1.52
CA GLY A 315 13.01 -0.22 -1.31
C GLY A 315 12.35 1.15 -1.19
N VAL A 316 13.16 2.20 -1.24
CA VAL A 316 12.77 3.58 -0.88
C VAL A 316 11.60 4.13 -1.70
N ARG A 317 11.52 3.82 -2.99
CA ARG A 317 10.41 4.26 -3.88
C ARG A 317 9.21 3.34 -3.82
N GLY A 318 9.35 2.14 -3.23
CA GLY A 318 8.30 1.15 -3.13
C GLY A 318 7.11 1.65 -2.30
N GLU A 319 7.37 2.35 -1.20
CA GLU A 319 6.32 2.93 -0.37
C GLU A 319 5.50 3.99 -1.11
N ASP A 320 6.15 4.85 -1.92
CA ASP A 320 5.45 5.85 -2.72
C ASP A 320 4.60 5.18 -3.83
N ALA A 321 5.13 4.14 -4.48
CA ALA A 321 4.40 3.37 -5.48
C ALA A 321 3.22 2.60 -4.87
N ALA A 322 3.40 2.03 -3.67
CA ALA A 322 2.32 1.38 -2.93
C ALA A 322 1.20 2.36 -2.61
N GLU A 323 1.52 3.55 -2.10
CA GLU A 323 0.51 4.56 -1.78
C GLU A 323 -0.17 5.11 -3.04
N HIS A 324 0.55 5.24 -4.16
CA HIS A 324 -0.06 5.56 -5.46
C HIS A 324 -1.07 4.48 -5.90
N LEU A 325 -0.68 3.20 -5.80
CA LEU A 325 -1.58 2.07 -6.10
C LEU A 325 -2.81 2.08 -5.18
N ARG A 326 -2.61 2.34 -3.88
CA ARG A 326 -3.69 2.45 -2.89
C ARG A 326 -4.71 3.51 -3.30
N THR A 327 -4.23 4.71 -3.66
CA THR A 327 -5.08 5.84 -4.02
C THR A 327 -5.80 5.64 -5.34
N THR A 328 -5.14 5.02 -6.33
CA THR A 328 -5.68 4.93 -7.70
C THR A 328 -6.50 3.68 -7.96
N ARG A 329 -6.25 2.59 -7.23
CA ARG A 329 -6.83 1.27 -7.52
C ARG A 329 -7.58 0.65 -6.36
N ILE A 330 -7.04 0.74 -5.12
CA ILE A 330 -7.63 0.12 -3.94
C ILE A 330 -8.76 1.00 -3.39
N GLY A 331 -8.51 2.30 -3.24
CA GLY A 331 -9.55 3.29 -2.90
C GLY A 331 -9.86 3.46 -1.40
N PHE A 332 -9.09 2.81 -0.48
CA PHE A 332 -9.26 2.94 0.97
C PHE A 332 -7.95 2.95 1.75
#